data_dc0ed05e24f39e590c528b2b5407714c
#
_entry.id   dc0ed05e24f39e590c528b2b5407714c
#
_cell.length_a   1.000
_cell.length_b   1.000
_cell.length_c   1.000
_cell.angle_alpha   90.00
_cell.angle_beta   90.00
_cell.angle_gamma   90.00
#
_symmetry.space_group_name_H-M   'P 1'
#
loop_
_entity.id
_entity.type
_entity.pdbx_description
1 polymer ?
#
loop_
_entity_poly.entity_id
_entity_poly.type
_entity_poly.pdbx_seq_one_letter_code
_entity_poly.pdbx_strand_id
1 'polypeptide(L)'
;MNKDVIAIIVTYNRKDLLKKVIESVNNQSYPLKKIIIVDNNSIDGTRELVSTFESDIIQYQNTGANLGGAGGFHFGFLEAEKYSYDYLWLMDDDLMPTVDCLEKLISNNPQGIVQPVRYNLDNTCAELSPLTYNLSNPFKLNPKGIPLKQHIKESDDKPKLISIEAIPFEGPLISRNTIISIGFPEPKFFIFCDDIEYAIKAKRKKIPIVCNLEAKAYRLLVNHQGNDLLSWKGYFMLRNLFYLHKKYGTNIFVRKKPIILAIGYGCSCLIRGQFKQLKVLWHAFWDADSLKNTELFKPGSKQ
;
A
#
# COMPACT_ATOMS: atom_id res chain seq x y z
N MET A 1 -7.11 -25.66 14.79
CA MET A 1 -7.07 -25.82 13.31
C MET A 1 -6.19 -24.72 12.75
N ASN A 2 -5.30 -25.06 11.83
CA ASN A 2 -4.54 -24.03 11.11
C ASN A 2 -5.48 -23.15 10.29
N LYS A 3 -5.17 -21.88 10.20
CA LYS A 3 -5.91 -20.90 9.40
C LYS A 3 -5.44 -20.89 7.96
N ASP A 4 -6.37 -20.84 7.03
CA ASP A 4 -6.06 -20.76 5.61
C ASP A 4 -5.59 -19.34 5.23
N VAL A 5 -4.35 -19.20 4.77
CA VAL A 5 -3.76 -17.93 4.34
C VAL A 5 -3.44 -17.98 2.84
N ILE A 6 -3.87 -16.96 2.11
CA ILE A 6 -3.48 -16.73 0.73
C ILE A 6 -2.56 -15.50 0.69
N ALA A 7 -1.37 -15.64 0.13
CA ALA A 7 -0.49 -14.51 -0.16
C ALA A 7 -0.82 -13.92 -1.55
N ILE A 8 -0.82 -12.60 -1.65
CA ILE A 8 -0.97 -11.85 -2.90
C ILE A 8 0.29 -11.02 -3.08
N ILE A 9 1.02 -11.24 -4.17
CA ILE A 9 2.23 -10.50 -4.54
C ILE A 9 1.97 -9.78 -5.85
N VAL A 10 2.04 -8.44 -5.84
CA VAL A 10 1.86 -7.62 -7.05
C VAL A 10 3.21 -7.25 -7.62
N THR A 11 3.39 -7.39 -8.94
CA THR A 11 4.65 -7.09 -9.62
C THR A 11 4.45 -6.36 -10.94
N TYR A 12 5.49 -5.62 -11.36
CA TYR A 12 5.58 -5.02 -12.69
C TYR A 12 7.04 -4.78 -13.09
N ASN A 13 7.57 -5.55 -14.07
CA ASN A 13 8.92 -5.43 -14.62
C ASN A 13 10.03 -5.44 -13.55
N ARG A 14 9.98 -6.37 -12.60
CA ARG A 14 10.93 -6.52 -11.49
C ARG A 14 11.21 -7.98 -11.15
N LYS A 15 11.40 -8.82 -12.17
CA LYS A 15 11.54 -10.28 -12.01
C LYS A 15 12.59 -10.69 -10.97
N ASP A 16 13.73 -9.99 -10.90
CA ASP A 16 14.84 -10.38 -9.99
C ASP A 16 14.51 -10.10 -8.51
N LEU A 17 13.72 -9.05 -8.24
CA LEU A 17 13.19 -8.77 -6.90
C LEU A 17 12.09 -9.77 -6.55
N LEU A 18 11.13 -9.96 -7.47
CA LEU A 18 10.04 -10.90 -7.33
C LEU A 18 10.54 -12.30 -6.99
N LYS A 19 11.62 -12.79 -7.63
CA LYS A 19 12.23 -14.08 -7.32
C LYS A 19 12.53 -14.24 -5.84
N LYS A 20 13.22 -13.25 -5.25
CA LYS A 20 13.59 -13.25 -3.82
C LYS A 20 12.35 -13.25 -2.91
N VAL A 21 11.33 -12.49 -3.30
CA VAL A 21 10.07 -12.40 -2.54
C VAL A 21 9.32 -13.73 -2.60
N ILE A 22 9.18 -14.35 -3.79
CA ILE A 22 8.54 -15.67 -3.92
C ILE A 22 9.29 -16.71 -3.07
N GLU A 23 10.61 -16.76 -3.13
CA GLU A 23 11.43 -17.67 -2.33
C GLU A 23 11.18 -17.47 -0.82
N SER A 24 11.15 -16.23 -0.34
CA SER A 24 10.94 -15.94 1.09
C SER A 24 9.51 -16.24 1.55
N VAL A 25 8.50 -16.04 0.69
CA VAL A 25 7.10 -16.34 0.99
C VAL A 25 6.83 -17.83 0.94
N ASN A 26 7.42 -18.54 -0.01
CA ASN A 26 7.27 -20.00 -0.13
C ASN A 26 7.94 -20.76 1.03
N ASN A 27 8.95 -20.16 1.66
CA ASN A 27 9.72 -20.75 2.76
C ASN A 27 9.25 -20.29 4.16
N GLN A 28 8.03 -19.79 4.31
CA GLN A 28 7.50 -19.42 5.61
C GLN A 28 7.32 -20.62 6.54
N SER A 29 7.59 -20.44 7.85
CA SER A 29 7.34 -21.48 8.87
C SER A 29 5.86 -21.82 9.02
N TYR A 30 4.97 -20.88 8.76
CA TYR A 30 3.53 -21.11 8.70
C TYR A 30 3.10 -21.43 7.26
N PRO A 31 2.41 -22.57 7.02
CA PRO A 31 2.08 -23.00 5.67
C PRO A 31 1.04 -22.07 5.02
N LEU A 32 1.30 -21.70 3.77
CA LEU A 32 0.36 -20.97 2.92
C LEU A 32 -0.53 -21.95 2.15
N LYS A 33 -1.79 -21.60 2.00
CA LYS A 33 -2.72 -22.32 1.14
C LYS A 33 -2.48 -22.03 -0.34
N LYS A 34 -2.15 -20.77 -0.66
CA LYS A 34 -1.89 -20.32 -2.03
C LYS A 34 -1.01 -19.07 -2.03
N ILE A 35 -0.23 -18.90 -3.09
CA ILE A 35 0.53 -17.69 -3.40
C ILE A 35 0.07 -17.21 -4.79
N ILE A 36 -0.64 -16.09 -4.85
CA ILE A 36 -1.14 -15.50 -6.10
C ILE A 36 -0.16 -14.41 -6.54
N ILE A 37 0.54 -14.63 -7.64
CA ILE A 37 1.40 -13.65 -8.28
C ILE A 37 0.56 -12.87 -9.28
N VAL A 38 0.32 -11.60 -9.01
CA VAL A 38 -0.41 -10.67 -9.88
C VAL A 38 0.59 -9.86 -10.67
N ASP A 39 0.73 -10.18 -11.93
CA ASP A 39 1.64 -9.49 -12.85
C ASP A 39 0.89 -8.42 -13.65
N ASN A 40 1.26 -7.17 -13.47
CA ASN A 40 0.72 -6.01 -14.17
C ASN A 40 1.21 -5.93 -15.65
N ASN A 41 1.24 -7.07 -16.33
CA ASN A 41 1.66 -7.20 -17.73
C ASN A 41 3.14 -6.86 -17.96
N SER A 42 4.01 -7.52 -17.22
CA SER A 42 5.48 -7.40 -17.37
C SER A 42 5.96 -7.95 -18.72
N ILE A 43 7.08 -7.40 -19.19
CA ILE A 43 7.77 -7.79 -20.45
C ILE A 43 9.22 -8.23 -20.20
N ASP A 44 9.63 -8.39 -18.95
CA ASP A 44 11.01 -8.67 -18.54
C ASP A 44 11.30 -10.17 -18.32
N GLY A 45 10.37 -11.06 -18.68
CA GLY A 45 10.47 -12.50 -18.44
C GLY A 45 9.93 -12.95 -17.08
N THR A 46 9.10 -12.11 -16.44
CA THR A 46 8.44 -12.44 -15.15
C THR A 46 7.60 -13.72 -15.23
N ARG A 47 6.83 -13.93 -16.31
CA ARG A 47 6.02 -15.14 -16.49
C ARG A 47 6.86 -16.40 -16.53
N GLU A 48 7.94 -16.37 -17.32
CA GLU A 48 8.89 -17.47 -17.46
C GLU A 48 9.56 -17.78 -16.12
N LEU A 49 9.98 -16.74 -15.38
CA LEU A 49 10.52 -16.91 -14.04
C LEU A 49 9.54 -17.63 -13.12
N VAL A 50 8.28 -17.17 -13.03
CA VAL A 50 7.29 -17.78 -12.13
C VAL A 50 7.04 -19.24 -12.50
N SER A 51 7.07 -19.59 -13.79
CA SER A 51 6.91 -20.99 -14.24
C SER A 51 8.05 -21.92 -13.82
N THR A 52 9.22 -21.39 -13.38
CA THR A 52 10.32 -22.21 -12.86
C THR A 52 10.11 -22.69 -11.42
N PHE A 53 9.14 -22.12 -10.70
CA PHE A 53 8.82 -22.57 -9.37
C PHE A 53 7.89 -23.78 -9.42
N GLU A 54 8.44 -24.97 -9.16
CA GLU A 54 7.69 -26.23 -9.08
C GLU A 54 6.90 -26.28 -7.77
N SER A 55 5.71 -25.64 -7.75
CA SER A 55 4.88 -25.56 -6.54
C SER A 55 3.40 -25.46 -6.89
N ASP A 56 2.58 -26.38 -6.38
CA ASP A 56 1.13 -26.42 -6.60
C ASP A 56 0.37 -25.26 -5.94
N ILE A 57 1.03 -24.57 -5.01
CA ILE A 57 0.41 -23.42 -4.32
C ILE A 57 0.68 -22.09 -5.02
N ILE A 58 1.67 -21.99 -5.93
CA ILE A 58 1.99 -20.76 -6.66
C ILE A 58 1.12 -20.66 -7.91
N GLN A 59 0.42 -19.55 -8.03
CA GLN A 59 -0.46 -19.25 -9.16
C GLN A 59 -0.07 -17.91 -9.79
N TYR A 60 0.23 -17.93 -11.09
CA TYR A 60 0.51 -16.73 -11.87
C TYR A 60 -0.78 -16.21 -12.53
N GLN A 61 -0.99 -14.90 -12.42
CA GLN A 61 -2.11 -14.18 -13.04
C GLN A 61 -1.61 -12.91 -13.72
N ASN A 62 -1.87 -12.77 -15.00
CA ASN A 62 -1.56 -11.55 -15.76
C ASN A 62 -2.79 -10.67 -15.88
N THR A 63 -2.69 -9.40 -15.55
CA THR A 63 -3.79 -8.44 -15.61
C THR A 63 -4.12 -7.93 -17.02
N GLY A 64 -3.26 -8.25 -18.01
CA GLY A 64 -3.39 -7.80 -19.40
C GLY A 64 -2.98 -6.34 -19.65
N ALA A 65 -2.77 -5.55 -18.59
CA ALA A 65 -2.33 -4.16 -18.66
C ALA A 65 -1.68 -3.73 -17.34
N ASN A 66 -0.90 -2.63 -17.34
CA ASN A 66 -0.43 -2.04 -16.09
C ASN A 66 -1.57 -1.29 -15.39
N LEU A 67 -2.15 -1.92 -14.37
CA LEU A 67 -3.23 -1.38 -13.55
C LEU A 67 -2.70 -0.56 -12.35
N GLY A 68 -1.38 -0.45 -12.18
CA GLY A 68 -0.75 0.10 -10.98
C GLY A 68 -0.88 -0.82 -9.75
N GLY A 69 -0.29 -0.40 -8.61
CA GLY A 69 -0.36 -1.18 -7.37
C GLY A 69 -1.81 -1.38 -6.91
N ALA A 70 -2.60 -0.30 -6.90
CA ALA A 70 -4.01 -0.34 -6.47
C ALA A 70 -4.86 -1.32 -7.30
N GLY A 71 -4.72 -1.28 -8.63
CA GLY A 71 -5.42 -2.20 -9.54
C GLY A 71 -4.91 -3.63 -9.41
N GLY A 72 -3.61 -3.82 -9.25
CA GLY A 72 -3.00 -5.13 -9.02
C GLY A 72 -3.52 -5.80 -7.74
N PHE A 73 -3.54 -5.07 -6.62
CA PHE A 73 -4.13 -5.60 -5.38
C PHE A 73 -5.62 -5.89 -5.52
N HIS A 74 -6.39 -4.97 -6.11
CA HIS A 74 -7.81 -5.22 -6.37
C HIS A 74 -8.02 -6.52 -7.16
N PHE A 75 -7.25 -6.72 -8.22
CA PHE A 75 -7.29 -7.94 -9.04
C PHE A 75 -6.91 -9.18 -8.22
N GLY A 76 -5.88 -9.07 -7.37
CA GLY A 76 -5.47 -10.15 -6.47
C GLY A 76 -6.57 -10.56 -5.47
N PHE A 77 -7.33 -9.59 -4.94
CA PHE A 77 -8.49 -9.88 -4.10
C PHE A 77 -9.57 -10.63 -4.87
N LEU A 78 -9.88 -10.24 -6.12
CA LEU A 78 -10.83 -10.96 -6.98
C LEU A 78 -10.39 -12.41 -7.25
N GLU A 79 -9.10 -12.63 -7.51
CA GLU A 79 -8.55 -13.96 -7.72
C GLU A 79 -8.62 -14.82 -6.44
N ALA A 80 -8.37 -14.22 -5.27
CA ALA A 80 -8.46 -14.91 -3.99
C ALA A 80 -9.89 -15.37 -3.64
N GLU A 81 -10.92 -14.64 -4.09
CA GLU A 81 -12.33 -15.03 -3.88
C GLU A 81 -12.70 -16.37 -4.52
N LYS A 82 -11.90 -16.90 -5.44
CA LYS A 82 -12.08 -18.24 -6.01
C LYS A 82 -11.79 -19.36 -5.02
N TYR A 83 -11.24 -19.03 -3.85
CA TYR A 83 -10.83 -19.96 -2.80
C TYR A 83 -11.46 -19.60 -1.46
N SER A 84 -11.62 -20.59 -0.58
CA SER A 84 -11.89 -20.33 0.82
C SER A 84 -10.58 -19.91 1.51
N TYR A 85 -10.62 -18.88 2.37
CA TYR A 85 -9.48 -18.44 3.18
C TYR A 85 -9.96 -17.73 4.45
N ASP A 86 -9.07 -17.69 5.45
CA ASP A 86 -9.27 -16.91 6.68
C ASP A 86 -8.59 -15.54 6.59
N TYR A 87 -7.44 -15.47 5.88
CA TYR A 87 -6.62 -14.26 5.76
C TYR A 87 -6.06 -14.08 4.35
N LEU A 88 -5.91 -12.81 3.94
CA LEU A 88 -5.05 -12.40 2.84
C LEU A 88 -3.79 -11.75 3.38
N TRP A 89 -2.63 -12.12 2.84
CA TRP A 89 -1.33 -11.54 3.14
C TRP A 89 -0.81 -10.80 1.91
N LEU A 90 -0.75 -9.45 1.98
CA LEU A 90 -0.46 -8.62 0.81
C LEU A 90 0.96 -8.15 0.81
N MET A 91 1.60 -8.12 -0.37
CA MET A 91 2.93 -7.54 -0.51
C MET A 91 3.26 -7.12 -1.94
N ASP A 92 4.17 -6.14 -2.06
CA ASP A 92 4.82 -5.78 -3.31
C ASP A 92 6.00 -6.72 -3.61
N ASP A 93 6.51 -6.66 -4.83
CA ASP A 93 7.62 -7.47 -5.33
C ASP A 93 9.00 -7.11 -4.74
N ASP A 94 9.07 -6.15 -3.82
CA ASP A 94 10.30 -5.69 -3.17
C ASP A 94 10.27 -5.80 -1.64
N LEU A 95 9.32 -6.57 -1.08
CA LEU A 95 9.24 -6.85 0.35
C LEU A 95 9.57 -8.32 0.65
N MET A 96 10.63 -8.57 1.37
CA MET A 96 11.09 -9.90 1.78
C MET A 96 10.80 -10.14 3.27
N PRO A 97 9.77 -10.92 3.63
CA PRO A 97 9.48 -11.28 5.02
C PRO A 97 10.53 -12.26 5.59
N THR A 98 10.78 -12.20 6.91
CA THR A 98 11.54 -13.24 7.61
C THR A 98 10.78 -14.58 7.61
N VAL A 99 11.46 -15.70 7.76
CA VAL A 99 10.87 -17.05 7.69
C VAL A 99 9.71 -17.26 8.66
N ASP A 100 9.72 -16.57 9.80
CA ASP A 100 8.74 -16.65 10.88
C ASP A 100 7.74 -15.47 10.89
N CYS A 101 7.78 -14.62 9.84
CA CYS A 101 6.95 -13.41 9.77
C CYS A 101 5.46 -13.73 9.83
N LEU A 102 5.00 -14.63 8.95
CA LEU A 102 3.58 -15.00 8.88
C LEU A 102 3.09 -15.67 10.17
N GLU A 103 3.90 -16.57 10.75
CA GLU A 103 3.57 -17.21 12.03
C GLU A 103 3.35 -16.19 13.14
N LYS A 104 4.21 -15.16 13.22
CA LYS A 104 4.07 -14.08 14.19
C LYS A 104 2.87 -13.18 13.92
N LEU A 105 2.56 -12.90 12.65
CA LEU A 105 1.37 -12.12 12.29
C LEU A 105 0.07 -12.82 12.69
N ILE A 106 0.00 -14.15 12.53
CA ILE A 106 -1.21 -14.93 12.77
C ILE A 106 -1.37 -15.42 14.21
N SER A 107 -0.31 -15.33 15.03
CA SER A 107 -0.19 -15.97 16.36
C SER A 107 -1.36 -15.75 17.29
N ASN A 108 -2.05 -14.62 17.24
CA ASN A 108 -3.17 -14.27 18.10
C ASN A 108 -4.52 -14.28 17.38
N ASN A 109 -4.63 -14.97 16.24
CA ASN A 109 -5.84 -15.03 15.41
C ASN A 109 -6.49 -13.65 15.23
N PRO A 110 -5.78 -12.69 14.61
CA PRO A 110 -6.17 -11.28 14.58
C PRO A 110 -7.50 -11.07 13.84
N GLN A 111 -8.39 -10.25 14.39
CA GLN A 111 -9.72 -9.97 13.83
C GLN A 111 -9.74 -8.72 12.92
N GLY A 112 -8.58 -8.13 12.65
CA GLY A 112 -8.44 -6.89 11.88
C GLY A 112 -7.33 -6.97 10.84
N ILE A 113 -6.49 -5.95 10.87
CA ILE A 113 -5.30 -5.82 10.01
C ILE A 113 -4.06 -5.82 10.89
N VAL A 114 -3.10 -6.68 10.59
CA VAL A 114 -1.81 -6.75 11.30
C VAL A 114 -0.67 -6.51 10.33
N GLN A 115 0.14 -5.48 10.58
CA GLN A 115 1.29 -5.08 9.79
C GLN A 115 2.58 -5.61 10.43
N PRO A 116 3.54 -6.19 9.68
CA PRO A 116 4.89 -6.43 10.18
C PRO A 116 5.69 -5.13 10.27
N VAL A 117 6.72 -5.09 11.12
CA VAL A 117 7.71 -4.00 11.08
C VAL A 117 8.62 -4.18 9.87
N ARG A 118 8.78 -3.12 9.11
CA ARG A 118 9.67 -3.11 7.94
C ARG A 118 11.04 -2.52 8.28
N TYR A 119 12.05 -3.14 7.74
CA TYR A 119 13.45 -2.71 7.84
C TYR A 119 14.06 -2.55 6.46
N ASN A 120 15.07 -1.72 6.33
CA ASN A 120 15.96 -1.71 5.19
C ASN A 120 16.97 -2.88 5.32
N LEU A 121 17.68 -3.23 4.25
CA LEU A 121 18.69 -4.29 4.27
C LEU A 121 19.86 -4.02 5.23
N ASP A 122 20.09 -2.76 5.58
CA ASP A 122 21.08 -2.34 6.61
C ASP A 122 20.54 -2.43 8.05
N ASN A 123 19.39 -3.07 8.27
CA ASN A 123 18.68 -3.20 9.54
C ASN A 123 18.17 -1.86 10.12
N THR A 124 18.20 -0.75 9.40
CA THR A 124 17.53 0.47 9.84
C THR A 124 16.01 0.33 9.73
N CYS A 125 15.28 0.79 10.76
CA CYS A 125 13.81 0.72 10.77
C CYS A 125 13.22 1.62 9.67
N ALA A 126 12.48 1.03 8.74
CA ALA A 126 11.81 1.69 7.62
C ALA A 126 10.30 1.89 7.84
N GLU A 127 9.79 1.60 9.06
CA GLU A 127 8.36 1.64 9.33
C GLU A 127 7.83 3.07 9.46
N LEU A 128 7.13 3.53 8.42
CA LEU A 128 6.59 4.89 8.30
C LEU A 128 5.09 4.97 8.57
N SER A 129 4.42 3.85 8.92
CA SER A 129 3.00 3.86 9.28
C SER A 129 2.77 4.84 10.43
N PRO A 130 1.83 5.78 10.28
CA PRO A 130 1.59 6.79 11.30
C PRO A 130 0.74 6.22 12.44
N LEU A 131 1.05 6.62 13.66
CA LEU A 131 0.24 6.31 14.84
C LEU A 131 -1.15 6.94 14.77
N THR A 132 -1.28 8.08 14.07
CA THR A 132 -2.55 8.76 13.85
C THR A 132 -2.66 9.26 12.42
N TYR A 133 -3.87 9.22 11.85
CA TYR A 133 -4.18 9.84 10.55
C TYR A 133 -5.38 10.77 10.71
N ASN A 134 -5.14 12.08 10.67
CA ASN A 134 -6.11 13.10 11.06
C ASN A 134 -6.78 13.76 9.85
N LEU A 135 -8.06 13.47 9.65
CA LEU A 135 -8.93 14.13 8.66
C LEU A 135 -10.03 15.00 9.32
N SER A 136 -9.79 15.48 10.56
CA SER A 136 -10.72 16.35 11.29
C SER A 136 -10.20 17.77 11.50
N ASN A 137 -8.87 17.96 11.53
CA ASN A 137 -8.25 19.27 11.76
C ASN A 137 -7.94 19.98 10.43
N PRO A 138 -8.59 21.11 10.11
CA PRO A 138 -8.32 21.84 8.87
C PRO A 138 -6.95 22.52 8.83
N PHE A 139 -6.36 22.82 9.99
CA PHE A 139 -5.04 23.49 10.08
C PHE A 139 -3.86 22.53 9.96
N LYS A 140 -4.06 21.22 10.14
CA LYS A 140 -3.01 20.23 10.02
C LYS A 140 -2.75 19.88 8.53
N LEU A 141 -1.74 20.52 7.90
CA LEU A 141 -1.44 20.35 6.47
C LEU A 141 -1.18 18.89 6.08
N ASN A 142 -0.34 18.18 6.84
CA ASN A 142 -0.12 16.74 6.65
C ASN A 142 -1.02 15.95 7.60
N PRO A 143 -1.94 15.10 7.12
CA PRO A 143 -2.81 14.30 7.98
C PRO A 143 -2.05 13.23 8.79
N LYS A 144 -0.86 12.80 8.33
CA LYS A 144 -0.04 11.80 9.02
C LYS A 144 0.49 12.35 10.34
N GLY A 145 0.37 11.55 11.39
CA GLY A 145 0.99 11.79 12.69
C GLY A 145 2.43 11.30 12.75
N ILE A 146 2.91 11.07 13.96
CA ILE A 146 4.26 10.54 14.21
C ILE A 146 4.39 9.15 13.57
N PRO A 147 5.44 8.88 12.79
CA PRO A 147 5.68 7.57 12.22
C PRO A 147 6.12 6.57 13.30
N LEU A 148 5.68 5.32 13.16
CA LEU A 148 5.97 4.26 14.14
C LEU A 148 7.47 4.10 14.41
N LYS A 149 8.35 4.23 13.39
CA LYS A 149 9.80 4.15 13.57
C LYS A 149 10.37 5.15 14.60
N GLN A 150 9.76 6.34 14.74
CA GLN A 150 10.17 7.34 15.73
C GLN A 150 9.72 6.89 17.12
N HIS A 151 8.48 6.40 17.25
CA HIS A 151 7.97 5.87 18.51
C HIS A 151 8.79 4.66 19.02
N ILE A 152 9.21 3.76 18.11
CA ILE A 152 10.05 2.62 18.46
C ILE A 152 11.43 3.06 19.02
N LYS A 153 11.99 4.15 18.57
CA LYS A 153 13.29 4.66 19.06
C LYS A 153 13.22 5.24 20.47
N GLU A 154 12.08 5.81 20.84
CA GLU A 154 11.90 6.60 22.06
C GLU A 154 11.49 5.78 23.31
N SER A 155 11.19 4.48 23.16
CA SER A 155 10.73 3.64 24.28
C SER A 155 11.55 2.37 24.44
N ASP A 156 12.01 2.09 25.63
CA ASP A 156 12.73 0.85 25.98
C ASP A 156 11.76 -0.31 26.28
N ASP A 157 10.58 -0.01 26.84
CA ASP A 157 9.52 -0.99 27.10
C ASP A 157 8.44 -0.91 26.01
N LYS A 158 8.52 -1.84 25.06
CA LYS A 158 7.68 -1.82 23.85
C LYS A 158 6.63 -2.94 23.90
N PRO A 159 5.34 -2.60 23.80
CA PRO A 159 4.32 -3.62 23.61
C PRO A 159 4.56 -4.33 22.27
N LYS A 160 4.26 -5.63 22.22
CA LYS A 160 4.41 -6.42 20.98
C LYS A 160 3.54 -5.89 19.83
N LEU A 161 2.38 -5.34 20.15
CA LEU A 161 1.41 -4.80 19.20
C LEU A 161 1.21 -3.30 19.46
N ILE A 162 1.36 -2.49 18.42
CA ILE A 162 1.14 -1.04 18.48
C ILE A 162 0.02 -0.67 17.49
N SER A 163 -0.98 0.08 17.99
CA SER A 163 -2.05 0.61 17.14
C SER A 163 -1.52 1.65 16.15
N ILE A 164 -1.91 1.52 14.89
CA ILE A 164 -1.56 2.45 13.81
C ILE A 164 -2.82 2.82 13.02
N GLU A 165 -2.82 3.95 12.31
CA GLU A 165 -4.00 4.44 11.60
C GLU A 165 -3.85 4.48 10.07
N ALA A 166 -2.72 4.06 9.54
CA ALA A 166 -2.53 3.78 8.13
C ALA A 166 -1.52 2.66 7.97
N ILE A 167 -1.66 1.89 6.92
CA ILE A 167 -0.80 0.77 6.54
C ILE A 167 -0.32 0.97 5.11
N PRO A 168 0.82 0.46 4.68
CA PRO A 168 1.10 0.15 3.29
C PRO A 168 0.63 -1.26 2.95
N PHE A 169 0.43 -1.57 1.68
CA PHE A 169 0.25 -2.94 1.21
C PHE A 169 1.59 -3.70 1.08
N GLU A 170 2.50 -3.38 1.98
CA GLU A 170 3.81 -4.02 2.13
C GLU A 170 3.79 -4.93 3.38
N GLY A 171 3.18 -6.11 3.27
CA GLY A 171 3.16 -7.17 4.29
C GLY A 171 1.95 -7.25 5.23
N PRO A 172 0.86 -6.48 5.11
CA PRO A 172 -0.26 -6.61 6.03
C PRO A 172 -1.01 -7.95 5.85
N LEU A 173 -1.33 -8.58 6.97
CA LEU A 173 -2.25 -9.71 7.08
C LEU A 173 -3.65 -9.16 7.39
N ILE A 174 -4.63 -9.50 6.56
CA ILE A 174 -6.00 -8.97 6.63
C ILE A 174 -6.98 -10.11 6.82
N SER A 175 -7.80 -10.05 7.89
CA SER A 175 -8.80 -11.09 8.16
C SER A 175 -9.94 -11.05 7.13
N ARG A 176 -10.50 -12.22 6.81
CA ARG A 176 -11.67 -12.35 5.92
C ARG A 176 -12.83 -11.47 6.36
N ASN A 177 -13.11 -11.41 7.66
CA ASN A 177 -14.17 -10.57 8.21
C ASN A 177 -13.96 -9.08 7.95
N THR A 178 -12.71 -8.61 7.98
CA THR A 178 -12.36 -7.25 7.61
C THR A 178 -12.71 -7.00 6.16
N ILE A 179 -12.30 -7.89 5.25
CA ILE A 179 -12.55 -7.76 3.81
C ILE A 179 -14.05 -7.72 3.51
N ILE A 180 -14.84 -8.60 4.13
CA ILE A 180 -16.31 -8.59 3.99
C ILE A 180 -16.90 -7.26 4.47
N SER A 181 -16.35 -6.68 5.56
CA SER A 181 -16.89 -5.45 6.17
C SER A 181 -16.61 -4.18 5.40
N ILE A 182 -15.45 -4.09 4.73
CA ILE A 182 -14.98 -2.85 4.08
C ILE A 182 -14.80 -2.96 2.57
N GLY A 183 -14.96 -4.17 2.01
CA GLY A 183 -14.78 -4.46 0.58
C GLY A 183 -13.32 -4.51 0.16
N PHE A 184 -13.09 -4.48 -1.15
CA PHE A 184 -11.77 -4.53 -1.77
C PHE A 184 -11.12 -3.13 -1.85
N PRO A 185 -9.81 -3.07 -2.09
CA PRO A 185 -9.12 -1.82 -2.42
C PRO A 185 -9.74 -1.14 -3.65
N GLU A 186 -9.77 0.19 -3.69
CA GLU A 186 -10.30 0.95 -4.84
C GLU A 186 -9.25 0.99 -5.98
N PRO A 187 -9.47 0.33 -7.12
CA PRO A 187 -8.47 0.21 -8.19
C PRO A 187 -8.15 1.54 -8.88
N LYS A 188 -9.07 2.52 -8.83
CA LYS A 188 -8.92 3.81 -9.50
C LYS A 188 -7.81 4.69 -8.91
N PHE A 189 -7.27 4.35 -7.74
CA PHE A 189 -6.11 5.05 -7.21
C PHE A 189 -4.89 4.93 -8.11
N PHE A 190 -4.74 3.84 -8.80
CA PHE A 190 -3.58 3.46 -9.60
C PHE A 190 -2.33 3.23 -8.75
N ILE A 191 -1.79 4.29 -8.13
CA ILE A 191 -0.71 4.25 -7.12
C ILE A 191 -0.97 5.28 -6.03
N PHE A 192 -0.44 5.06 -4.82
CA PHE A 192 -0.54 5.89 -3.63
C PHE A 192 -1.95 6.04 -3.07
N CYS A 193 -2.04 6.04 -1.78
CA CYS A 193 -3.23 6.27 -0.98
C CYS A 193 -4.34 5.21 -1.06
N ASP A 194 -4.23 4.18 -1.87
CA ASP A 194 -5.12 3.02 -1.88
C ASP A 194 -5.08 2.25 -0.56
N ASP A 195 -3.88 2.04 -0.04
CA ASP A 195 -3.56 1.47 1.25
C ASP A 195 -4.07 2.34 2.42
N ILE A 196 -3.86 3.67 2.31
CA ILE A 196 -4.37 4.64 3.29
C ILE A 196 -5.90 4.67 3.29
N GLU A 197 -6.52 4.68 2.11
CA GLU A 197 -7.99 4.64 1.98
C GLU A 197 -8.55 3.37 2.62
N TYR A 198 -7.89 2.24 2.40
CA TYR A 198 -8.28 0.97 2.98
C TYR A 198 -8.23 1.00 4.50
N ALA A 199 -7.17 1.57 5.08
CA ALA A 199 -7.05 1.78 6.53
C ALA A 199 -8.11 2.74 7.07
N ILE A 200 -8.45 3.82 6.35
CA ILE A 200 -9.53 4.74 6.74
C ILE A 200 -10.88 4.02 6.77
N LYS A 201 -11.17 3.14 5.80
CA LYS A 201 -12.39 2.33 5.78
C LYS A 201 -12.47 1.41 7.00
N ALA A 202 -11.37 0.73 7.33
CA ALA A 202 -11.27 -0.13 8.51
C ALA A 202 -11.49 0.66 9.80
N LYS A 203 -10.81 1.80 9.97
CA LYS A 203 -10.97 2.68 11.13
C LYS A 203 -12.41 3.15 11.30
N ARG A 204 -13.11 3.53 10.22
CA ARG A 204 -14.53 3.95 10.27
C ARG A 204 -15.47 2.83 10.74
N LYS A 205 -15.09 1.59 10.49
CA LYS A 205 -15.80 0.39 10.98
C LYS A 205 -15.30 -0.06 12.35
N LYS A 206 -14.39 0.70 12.99
CA LYS A 206 -13.76 0.34 14.29
C LYS A 206 -13.00 -0.99 14.24
N ILE A 207 -12.53 -1.39 13.08
CA ILE A 207 -11.69 -2.58 12.90
C ILE A 207 -10.27 -2.23 13.38
N PRO A 208 -9.65 -3.06 14.25
CA PRO A 208 -8.32 -2.80 14.75
C PRO A 208 -7.28 -2.88 13.62
N ILE A 209 -6.33 -1.96 13.66
CA ILE A 209 -5.15 -1.95 12.79
C ILE A 209 -3.94 -1.84 13.70
N VAL A 210 -3.06 -2.85 13.67
CA VAL A 210 -1.90 -2.91 14.56
C VAL A 210 -0.64 -3.26 13.77
N CYS A 211 0.51 -2.80 14.27
CA CYS A 211 1.81 -3.29 13.84
C CYS A 211 2.32 -4.28 14.89
N ASN A 212 2.72 -5.48 14.46
CA ASN A 212 3.36 -6.47 15.31
C ASN A 212 4.88 -6.30 15.23
N LEU A 213 5.52 -5.88 16.33
CA LEU A 213 6.95 -5.60 16.40
C LEU A 213 7.83 -6.85 16.33
N GLU A 214 7.27 -8.04 16.55
CA GLU A 214 7.99 -9.31 16.46
C GLU A 214 8.03 -9.85 15.01
N ALA A 215 7.03 -9.50 14.18
CA ALA A 215 6.98 -9.86 12.77
C ALA A 215 7.83 -8.88 11.94
N LYS A 216 8.80 -9.39 11.18
CA LYS A 216 9.75 -8.55 10.45
C LYS A 216 9.72 -8.83 8.95
N ALA A 217 9.89 -7.77 8.16
CA ALA A 217 10.09 -7.85 6.73
C ALA A 217 11.15 -6.83 6.26
N TYR A 218 11.89 -7.16 5.21
CA TYR A 218 12.95 -6.32 4.66
C TYR A 218 12.56 -5.75 3.31
N ARG A 219 12.74 -4.44 3.15
CA ARG A 219 12.59 -3.76 1.87
C ARG A 219 13.84 -3.95 1.04
N LEU A 220 13.69 -4.54 -0.13
CA LEU A 220 14.79 -4.77 -1.08
C LEU A 220 15.20 -3.48 -1.82
N LEU A 221 14.30 -2.49 -1.87
CA LEU A 221 14.55 -1.18 -2.46
C LEU A 221 14.41 -0.07 -1.41
N VAL A 222 15.36 0.86 -1.41
CA VAL A 222 15.23 2.12 -0.66
C VAL A 222 14.50 3.13 -1.54
N ASN A 223 13.27 3.47 -1.18
CA ASN A 223 12.47 4.45 -1.93
C ASN A 223 12.92 5.88 -1.60
N HIS A 224 13.55 6.56 -2.56
CA HIS A 224 13.83 7.98 -2.51
C HIS A 224 12.67 8.77 -3.11
N GLN A 225 11.68 9.17 -2.29
CA GLN A 225 10.48 9.90 -2.74
C GLN A 225 10.75 11.39 -3.05
N GLY A 226 11.98 11.87 -2.94
CA GLY A 226 12.29 13.30 -2.99
C GLY A 226 11.88 14.06 -4.28
N ASN A 227 11.82 13.38 -5.42
CA ASN A 227 11.50 13.99 -6.72
C ASN A 227 10.19 13.50 -7.34
N ASP A 228 9.42 12.66 -6.66
CA ASP A 228 8.21 12.04 -7.22
C ASP A 228 7.12 13.08 -7.55
N LEU A 229 7.06 14.19 -6.81
CA LEU A 229 6.07 15.24 -7.05
C LEU A 229 6.27 15.96 -8.41
N LEU A 230 7.50 16.00 -8.93
CA LEU A 230 7.84 16.61 -10.23
C LEU A 230 7.79 15.61 -11.39
N SER A 231 7.52 14.34 -11.10
CA SER A 231 7.36 13.27 -12.09
C SER A 231 5.87 13.02 -12.39
N TRP A 232 5.57 12.09 -13.32
CA TRP A 232 4.21 11.63 -13.60
C TRP A 232 3.45 11.15 -12.34
N LYS A 233 4.16 10.70 -11.32
CA LYS A 233 3.59 10.30 -10.03
C LYS A 233 2.94 11.47 -9.27
N GLY A 234 3.41 12.69 -9.48
CA GLY A 234 2.90 13.89 -8.81
C GLY A 234 1.41 14.12 -9.05
N TYR A 235 0.92 13.77 -10.24
CA TYR A 235 -0.51 13.81 -10.53
C TYR A 235 -1.29 12.90 -9.57
N PHE A 236 -0.90 11.64 -9.43
CA PHE A 236 -1.59 10.69 -8.55
C PHE A 236 -1.46 11.08 -7.08
N MET A 237 -0.28 11.55 -6.66
CA MET A 237 -0.07 12.02 -5.28
C MET A 237 -1.04 13.15 -4.91
N LEU A 238 -1.18 14.16 -5.76
CA LEU A 238 -2.08 15.30 -5.52
C LEU A 238 -3.56 14.88 -5.64
N ARG A 239 -3.93 14.19 -6.72
CA ARG A 239 -5.31 13.73 -6.96
C ARG A 239 -5.82 12.87 -5.81
N ASN A 240 -5.05 11.89 -5.41
CA ASN A 240 -5.45 10.93 -4.39
C ASN A 240 -5.52 11.61 -3.00
N LEU A 241 -4.58 12.50 -2.68
CA LEU A 241 -4.64 13.29 -1.45
C LEU A 241 -5.90 14.17 -1.43
N PHE A 242 -6.23 14.84 -2.53
CA PHE A 242 -7.42 15.67 -2.64
C PHE A 242 -8.70 14.84 -2.48
N TYR A 243 -8.76 13.66 -3.13
CA TYR A 243 -9.86 12.72 -2.96
C TYR A 243 -10.07 12.32 -1.50
N LEU A 244 -9.00 11.93 -0.79
CA LEU A 244 -9.10 11.54 0.61
C LEU A 244 -9.69 12.66 1.48
N HIS A 245 -9.27 13.92 1.27
CA HIS A 245 -9.83 15.06 2.00
C HIS A 245 -11.29 15.30 1.65
N LYS A 246 -11.64 15.33 0.35
CA LYS A 246 -13.00 15.55 -0.13
C LYS A 246 -13.97 14.47 0.39
N LYS A 247 -13.59 13.20 0.27
CA LYS A 247 -14.45 12.05 0.60
C LYS A 247 -14.50 11.76 2.11
N TYR A 248 -13.34 11.80 2.77
CA TYR A 248 -13.19 11.30 4.14
C TYR A 248 -13.05 12.38 5.20
N GLY A 249 -12.92 13.66 4.83
CA GLY A 249 -12.91 14.78 5.77
C GLY A 249 -14.17 14.79 6.65
N THR A 250 -13.98 14.92 7.98
CA THR A 250 -15.09 14.84 8.94
C THR A 250 -15.94 16.10 9.00
N ASN A 251 -15.43 17.22 8.51
CA ASN A 251 -16.14 18.50 8.48
C ASN A 251 -15.89 19.25 7.16
N ILE A 252 -16.70 20.28 6.91
CA ILE A 252 -16.67 21.03 5.65
C ILE A 252 -15.31 21.71 5.39
N PHE A 253 -14.61 22.16 6.43
CA PHE A 253 -13.31 22.83 6.30
C PHE A 253 -12.25 21.86 5.79
N VAL A 254 -12.22 20.63 6.34
CA VAL A 254 -11.31 19.57 5.87
C VAL A 254 -11.68 19.13 4.45
N ARG A 255 -12.97 19.00 4.12
CA ARG A 255 -13.40 18.65 2.75
C ARG A 255 -13.04 19.71 1.72
N LYS A 256 -13.00 21.00 2.10
CA LYS A 256 -12.60 22.12 1.24
C LYS A 256 -11.10 22.40 1.26
N LYS A 257 -10.33 21.77 2.14
CA LYS A 257 -8.88 21.93 2.24
C LYS A 257 -8.11 21.71 0.92
N PRO A 258 -8.49 20.80 0.01
CA PRO A 258 -7.86 20.71 -1.31
C PRO A 258 -7.77 22.03 -2.07
N ILE A 259 -8.72 22.96 -1.89
CA ILE A 259 -8.68 24.28 -2.50
C ILE A 259 -7.46 25.07 -2.00
N ILE A 260 -7.28 25.12 -0.67
CA ILE A 260 -6.16 25.83 -0.04
C ILE A 260 -4.83 25.21 -0.44
N LEU A 261 -4.75 23.87 -0.43
CA LEU A 261 -3.55 23.14 -0.85
C LEU A 261 -3.23 23.40 -2.32
N ALA A 262 -4.23 23.42 -3.19
CA ALA A 262 -4.06 23.70 -4.62
C ALA A 262 -3.56 25.12 -4.86
N ILE A 263 -4.15 26.13 -4.18
CA ILE A 263 -3.68 27.52 -4.27
C ILE A 263 -2.23 27.62 -3.78
N GLY A 264 -1.90 27.10 -2.60
CA GLY A 264 -0.56 27.16 -2.03
C GLY A 264 0.49 26.49 -2.93
N TYR A 265 0.18 25.28 -3.45
CA TYR A 265 1.06 24.59 -4.38
C TYR A 265 1.19 25.34 -5.71
N GLY A 266 0.08 25.87 -6.26
CA GLY A 266 0.06 26.68 -7.47
C GLY A 266 0.94 27.94 -7.35
N CYS A 267 0.82 28.69 -6.26
CA CYS A 267 1.68 29.85 -5.97
C CYS A 267 3.16 29.43 -5.89
N SER A 268 3.47 28.31 -5.22
CA SER A 268 4.84 27.79 -5.15
C SER A 268 5.37 27.45 -6.56
N CYS A 269 4.56 26.86 -7.41
CA CYS A 269 4.94 26.54 -8.80
C CYS A 269 5.22 27.82 -9.62
N LEU A 270 4.41 28.87 -9.47
CA LEU A 270 4.61 30.15 -10.11
C LEU A 270 5.94 30.80 -9.69
N ILE A 271 6.19 30.87 -8.38
CA ILE A 271 7.44 31.45 -7.84
C ILE A 271 8.68 30.70 -8.32
N ARG A 272 8.58 29.38 -8.48
CA ARG A 272 9.70 28.52 -8.92
C ARG A 272 9.80 28.36 -10.44
N GLY A 273 8.95 29.02 -11.23
CA GLY A 273 8.91 28.86 -12.69
C GLY A 273 8.48 27.48 -13.19
N GLN A 274 7.80 26.69 -12.35
CA GLN A 274 7.39 25.30 -12.64
C GLN A 274 6.01 25.26 -13.32
N PHE A 275 5.85 25.95 -14.45
CA PHE A 275 4.54 26.14 -15.12
C PHE A 275 3.88 24.81 -15.56
N LYS A 276 4.67 23.80 -15.93
CA LYS A 276 4.14 22.48 -16.29
C LYS A 276 3.34 21.85 -15.14
N GLN A 277 3.75 22.10 -13.89
CA GLN A 277 3.11 21.55 -12.72
C GLN A 277 1.72 22.18 -12.45
N LEU A 278 1.43 23.37 -12.98
CA LEU A 278 0.11 23.96 -12.90
C LEU A 278 -0.93 23.13 -13.68
N LYS A 279 -0.54 22.57 -14.85
CA LYS A 279 -1.40 21.66 -15.60
C LYS A 279 -1.66 20.37 -14.82
N VAL A 280 -0.61 19.80 -14.22
CA VAL A 280 -0.72 18.60 -13.35
C VAL A 280 -1.69 18.88 -12.19
N LEU A 281 -1.50 20.01 -11.49
CA LEU A 281 -2.33 20.43 -10.38
C LEU A 281 -3.80 20.60 -10.79
N TRP A 282 -4.05 21.24 -11.94
CA TRP A 282 -5.40 21.45 -12.47
C TRP A 282 -6.13 20.13 -12.68
N HIS A 283 -5.52 19.20 -13.41
CA HIS A 283 -6.11 17.87 -13.63
C HIS A 283 -6.28 17.11 -12.33
N ALA A 284 -5.28 17.09 -11.46
CA ALA A 284 -5.36 16.41 -10.17
C ALA A 284 -6.52 16.92 -9.30
N PHE A 285 -6.78 18.23 -9.31
CA PHE A 285 -7.85 18.85 -8.51
C PHE A 285 -9.26 18.43 -8.98
N TRP A 286 -9.51 18.46 -10.30
CA TRP A 286 -10.81 18.12 -10.86
C TRP A 286 -11.05 16.61 -10.93
N ASP A 287 -10.03 15.83 -11.31
CA ASP A 287 -10.13 14.36 -11.41
C ASP A 287 -10.28 13.70 -10.03
N ALA A 288 -9.93 14.41 -8.94
CA ALA A 288 -10.07 13.92 -7.57
C ALA A 288 -11.51 13.58 -7.18
N ASP A 289 -12.53 14.19 -7.77
CA ASP A 289 -13.93 13.95 -7.36
C ASP A 289 -14.40 12.53 -7.71
N SER A 290 -13.91 11.97 -8.81
CA SER A 290 -14.30 10.65 -9.32
C SER A 290 -13.15 9.64 -9.40
N LEU A 291 -11.94 10.03 -8.95
CA LEU A 291 -10.71 9.28 -9.19
C LEU A 291 -10.50 8.95 -10.68
N LYS A 292 -10.83 9.89 -11.56
CA LYS A 292 -10.63 9.71 -12.98
C LYS A 292 -9.14 9.53 -13.27
N ASN A 293 -8.78 8.51 -14.04
CA ASN A 293 -7.43 8.31 -14.57
C ASN A 293 -7.34 8.96 -15.94
N THR A 294 -6.44 9.93 -16.11
CA THR A 294 -6.16 10.51 -17.41
C THR A 294 -4.96 9.84 -18.06
N GLU A 295 -5.07 9.58 -19.36
CA GLU A 295 -3.98 9.04 -20.17
C GLU A 295 -2.73 9.95 -20.23
N LEU A 296 -2.90 11.25 -19.92
CA LEU A 296 -1.82 12.25 -19.94
C LEU A 296 -0.71 11.98 -18.91
N PHE A 297 -0.98 11.21 -17.84
CA PHE A 297 -0.07 10.96 -16.74
C PHE A 297 0.18 9.46 -16.53
N LYS A 298 0.33 8.70 -17.63
CA LYS A 298 0.72 7.28 -17.53
C LYS A 298 2.19 7.13 -17.19
N PRO A 299 2.58 5.99 -16.57
CA PRO A 299 3.98 5.64 -16.40
C PRO A 299 4.74 5.74 -17.71
N GLY A 300 5.87 6.48 -17.71
CA GLY A 300 6.68 6.68 -18.91
C GLY A 300 6.21 7.81 -19.86
N SER A 301 5.09 8.50 -19.58
CA SER A 301 4.72 9.69 -20.35
C SER A 301 5.75 10.80 -20.15
N LYS A 302 6.24 11.38 -21.26
CA LYS A 302 7.07 12.61 -21.20
C LYS A 302 6.15 13.76 -20.77
N GLN A 303 6.43 14.35 -19.62
CA GLN A 303 5.77 15.57 -19.14
C GLN A 303 6.38 16.82 -19.76
#